data_538cbce549ee07877bddc764248b824c
#
_entry.id   538cbce549ee07877bddc764248b824c
#
_cell.length_a   1.000
_cell.length_b   1.000
_cell.length_c   1.000
_cell.angle_alpha   90.00
_cell.angle_beta   90.00
_cell.angle_gamma   90.00
#
_symmetry.space_group_name_H-M   'P 1'
#
loop_
_entity.id
_entity.type
_entity.pdbx_description
1 polymer ?
#
loop_
_entity_poly.entity_id
_entity_poly.type
_entity_poly.pdbx_seq_one_letter_code
_entity_poly.pdbx_strand_id
1 'polypeptide(L)'
;MIILTGNQKGGAGKSTLTLLLANYLVQEKGLDVTVVDMDYQQSVAQKFERAKLLENAEPYQVVAASLESFPDIRHMLCNHKEQIVLIDLPGKLDDDGLIAVFESADLVICPFSYDEFSFESTILFSVVLRKINAQVPLVYVPNRVKANVRYETKVEVDEQLALLGLVTPALPDRVDFQRVSTFQTPLAIYPVAVNAFESFYEKHFNL
;
A
#
# COMPACT_ATOMS: atom_id res chain seq x y z
N MET A 1 -0.54 -14.57 2.20
CA MET A 1 -0.98 -13.32 2.89
C MET A 1 -1.38 -12.29 1.85
N ILE A 2 -2.57 -11.67 1.99
CA ILE A 2 -3.08 -10.64 1.08
C ILE A 2 -3.03 -9.29 1.78
N ILE A 3 -2.29 -8.33 1.21
CA ILE A 3 -2.10 -7.00 1.76
C ILE A 3 -2.64 -5.98 0.76
N LEU A 4 -3.56 -5.13 1.19
CA LEU A 4 -4.11 -4.08 0.35
C LEU A 4 -3.40 -2.75 0.60
N THR A 5 -3.12 -1.99 -0.45
CA THR A 5 -2.76 -0.58 -0.35
C THR A 5 -3.92 0.25 -0.87
N GLY A 6 -4.60 0.98 0.03
CA GLY A 6 -5.86 1.66 -0.29
C GLY A 6 -6.03 3.00 0.40
N ASN A 7 -6.70 3.91 -0.28
CA ASN A 7 -7.30 5.15 0.22
C ASN A 7 -8.19 5.71 -0.89
N GLN A 8 -9.30 6.35 -0.53
CA GLN A 8 -10.20 6.99 -1.49
C GLN A 8 -9.57 8.25 -2.12
N LYS A 9 -8.61 8.89 -1.44
CA LYS A 9 -7.92 10.08 -1.95
C LYS A 9 -7.07 9.75 -3.17
N GLY A 10 -7.38 10.36 -4.32
CA GLY A 10 -6.49 10.36 -5.48
C GLY A 10 -5.15 11.01 -5.15
N GLY A 11 -4.04 10.42 -5.60
CA GLY A 11 -2.70 10.96 -5.35
C GLY A 11 -2.16 10.76 -3.92
N ALA A 12 -2.82 9.99 -3.05
CA ALA A 12 -2.32 9.67 -1.70
C ALA A 12 -0.97 8.93 -1.69
N GLY A 13 -0.58 8.34 -2.83
CA GLY A 13 0.69 7.62 -2.98
C GLY A 13 0.56 6.10 -2.86
N LYS A 14 -0.62 5.53 -3.07
CA LYS A 14 -0.90 4.08 -3.02
C LYS A 14 0.12 3.28 -3.84
N SER A 15 0.17 3.48 -5.13
CA SER A 15 1.07 2.74 -6.04
C SER A 15 2.55 2.89 -5.69
N THR A 16 2.98 4.09 -5.25
CA THR A 16 4.36 4.29 -4.79
C THR A 16 4.64 3.50 -3.52
N LEU A 17 3.70 3.49 -2.58
CA LEU A 17 3.83 2.75 -1.32
C LEU A 17 3.81 1.24 -1.57
N THR A 18 2.97 0.76 -2.49
CA THR A 18 2.93 -0.65 -2.93
C THR A 18 4.30 -1.09 -3.46
N LEU A 19 4.92 -0.30 -4.35
CA LEU A 19 6.25 -0.59 -4.88
C LEU A 19 7.35 -0.56 -3.81
N LEU A 20 7.31 0.43 -2.92
CA LEU A 20 8.26 0.53 -1.81
C LEU A 20 8.19 -0.68 -0.88
N LEU A 21 6.97 -1.11 -0.55
CA LEU A 21 6.76 -2.28 0.30
C LEU A 21 7.19 -3.57 -0.41
N ALA A 22 6.86 -3.74 -1.70
CA ALA A 22 7.31 -4.88 -2.48
C ALA A 22 8.84 -4.99 -2.50
N ASN A 23 9.52 -3.87 -2.80
CA ASN A 23 10.99 -3.82 -2.79
C ASN A 23 11.55 -4.18 -1.41
N TYR A 24 10.98 -3.64 -0.32
CA TYR A 24 11.39 -3.94 1.05
C TYR A 24 11.22 -5.43 1.38
N LEU A 25 10.06 -6.00 1.10
CA LEU A 25 9.77 -7.41 1.42
C LEU A 25 10.68 -8.36 0.66
N VAL A 26 10.97 -8.07 -0.61
CA VAL A 26 11.85 -8.91 -1.43
C VAL A 26 13.33 -8.71 -1.06
N GLN A 27 13.79 -7.45 -0.99
CA GLN A 27 15.22 -7.15 -0.87
C GLN A 27 15.73 -7.30 0.56
N GLU A 28 14.92 -6.91 1.58
CA GLU A 28 15.33 -6.97 2.98
C GLU A 28 14.88 -8.24 3.69
N LYS A 29 13.70 -8.76 3.33
CA LYS A 29 13.11 -9.90 4.03
C LYS A 29 13.22 -11.22 3.25
N GLY A 30 13.60 -11.16 1.95
CA GLY A 30 13.77 -12.34 1.10
C GLY A 30 12.46 -13.08 0.82
N LEU A 31 11.33 -12.38 0.88
CA LEU A 31 10.00 -12.97 0.75
C LEU A 31 9.56 -13.04 -0.71
N ASP A 32 8.76 -14.05 -1.06
CA ASP A 32 8.12 -14.17 -2.38
C ASP A 32 6.91 -13.25 -2.45
N VAL A 33 6.95 -12.30 -3.38
CA VAL A 33 5.94 -11.25 -3.52
C VAL A 33 5.36 -11.24 -4.93
N THR A 34 4.05 -11.13 -5.01
CA THR A 34 3.34 -10.76 -6.25
C THR A 34 2.57 -9.47 -6.03
N VAL A 35 2.69 -8.52 -6.94
CA VAL A 35 1.91 -7.28 -6.94
C VAL A 35 0.77 -7.41 -7.94
N VAL A 36 -0.45 -7.13 -7.49
CA VAL A 36 -1.65 -7.06 -8.33
C VAL A 36 -2.08 -5.58 -8.42
N ASP A 37 -1.97 -5.03 -9.63
CA ASP A 37 -2.35 -3.64 -9.90
C ASP A 37 -3.82 -3.61 -10.36
N MET A 38 -4.70 -3.17 -9.46
CA MET A 38 -6.14 -3.03 -9.72
C MET A 38 -6.57 -1.57 -9.95
N ASP A 39 -5.62 -0.62 -9.94
CA ASP A 39 -5.94 0.77 -10.30
C ASP A 39 -6.25 0.86 -11.80
N TYR A 40 -7.31 1.61 -12.15
CA TYR A 40 -7.72 1.79 -13.54
C TYR A 40 -6.62 2.36 -14.44
N GLN A 41 -5.67 3.10 -13.87
CA GLN A 41 -4.52 3.64 -14.59
C GLN A 41 -3.38 2.64 -14.75
N GLN A 42 -3.39 1.53 -14.03
CA GLN A 42 -2.37 0.48 -14.07
C GLN A 42 -0.94 1.03 -14.00
N SER A 43 -0.71 1.99 -13.12
CA SER A 43 0.55 2.72 -13.03
C SER A 43 1.73 1.84 -12.61
N VAL A 44 1.50 0.83 -11.78
CA VAL A 44 2.50 -0.14 -11.32
C VAL A 44 2.85 -1.10 -12.45
N ALA A 45 1.85 -1.67 -13.11
CA ALA A 45 2.04 -2.58 -14.24
C ALA A 45 2.78 -1.90 -15.41
N GLN A 46 2.44 -0.66 -15.74
CA GLN A 46 3.16 0.10 -16.76
C GLN A 46 4.63 0.36 -16.41
N LYS A 47 4.95 0.66 -15.15
CA LYS A 47 6.33 0.81 -14.69
C LYS A 47 7.10 -0.51 -14.81
N PHE A 48 6.47 -1.61 -14.47
CA PHE A 48 7.04 -2.95 -14.57
C PHE A 48 7.37 -3.31 -16.01
N GLU A 49 6.44 -3.16 -16.95
CA GLU A 49 6.67 -3.43 -18.37
C GLU A 49 7.78 -2.54 -18.96
N ARG A 50 7.85 -1.28 -18.59
CA ARG A 50 8.94 -0.40 -19.01
C ARG A 50 10.30 -0.87 -18.47
N ALA A 51 10.35 -1.38 -17.27
CA ALA A 51 11.56 -1.87 -16.65
C ALA A 51 12.08 -3.17 -17.31
N LYS A 52 11.20 -4.04 -17.79
CA LYS A 52 11.55 -5.25 -18.57
C LYS A 52 12.35 -4.91 -19.84
N LEU A 53 12.04 -3.79 -20.50
CA LEU A 53 12.76 -3.35 -21.69
C LEU A 53 14.25 -3.04 -21.45
N LEU A 54 14.65 -2.87 -20.18
CA LEU A 54 16.03 -2.62 -19.77
C LEU A 54 16.80 -3.91 -19.42
N GLU A 55 16.24 -5.09 -19.72
CA GLU A 55 16.85 -6.40 -19.44
C GLU A 55 17.23 -6.62 -17.97
N ASN A 56 16.52 -5.97 -17.03
CA ASN A 56 16.72 -6.18 -15.61
C ASN A 56 16.05 -7.49 -15.17
N ALA A 57 16.69 -8.19 -14.23
CA ALA A 57 16.05 -9.34 -13.57
C ALA A 57 14.82 -8.89 -12.78
N GLU A 58 13.71 -9.56 -12.94
CA GLU A 58 12.47 -9.26 -12.24
C GLU A 58 12.54 -9.71 -10.77
N PRO A 59 12.54 -8.81 -9.79
CA PRO A 59 12.64 -9.20 -8.39
C PRO A 59 11.33 -9.80 -7.85
N TYR A 60 10.20 -9.48 -8.47
CA TYR A 60 8.86 -10.01 -8.20
C TYR A 60 7.97 -9.81 -9.43
N GLN A 61 6.84 -10.50 -9.44
CA GLN A 61 5.86 -10.35 -10.52
C GLN A 61 4.89 -9.21 -10.28
N VAL A 62 4.47 -8.55 -11.36
CA VAL A 62 3.40 -7.56 -11.36
C VAL A 62 2.34 -7.97 -12.37
N VAL A 63 1.10 -8.10 -11.92
CA VAL A 63 -0.06 -8.50 -12.72
C VAL A 63 -1.07 -7.38 -12.71
N ALA A 64 -1.45 -6.89 -13.89
CA ALA A 64 -2.60 -5.98 -14.02
C ALA A 64 -3.89 -6.80 -13.96
N ALA A 65 -4.85 -6.36 -13.16
CA ALA A 65 -6.12 -7.05 -12.97
C ALA A 65 -7.28 -6.06 -12.80
N SER A 66 -8.49 -6.50 -13.16
CA SER A 66 -9.71 -5.78 -12.82
C SER A 66 -10.32 -6.31 -11.52
N LEU A 67 -11.18 -5.53 -10.88
CA LEU A 67 -11.93 -5.99 -9.70
C LEU A 67 -12.82 -7.20 -10.04
N GLU A 68 -13.36 -7.27 -11.24
CA GLU A 68 -14.19 -8.37 -11.73
C GLU A 68 -13.42 -9.70 -11.81
N SER A 69 -12.10 -9.66 -12.10
CA SER A 69 -11.24 -10.83 -12.19
C SER A 69 -10.70 -11.31 -10.84
N PHE A 70 -10.96 -10.57 -9.76
CA PHE A 70 -10.42 -10.90 -8.44
C PHE A 70 -10.81 -12.28 -7.91
N PRO A 71 -12.05 -12.79 -8.08
CA PRO A 71 -12.40 -14.13 -7.63
C PRO A 71 -11.50 -15.24 -8.23
N ASP A 72 -11.14 -15.12 -9.51
CA ASP A 72 -10.27 -16.07 -10.19
C ASP A 72 -8.83 -15.97 -9.67
N ILE A 73 -8.33 -14.73 -9.50
CA ILE A 73 -7.02 -14.45 -8.90
C ILE A 73 -6.95 -15.02 -7.50
N ARG A 74 -7.94 -14.78 -6.65
CA ARG A 74 -8.02 -15.31 -5.29
C ARG A 74 -7.93 -16.84 -5.27
N HIS A 75 -8.63 -17.51 -6.19
CA HIS A 75 -8.57 -18.96 -6.29
C HIS A 75 -7.15 -19.47 -6.61
N MET A 76 -6.44 -18.81 -7.51
CA MET A 76 -5.04 -19.14 -7.82
C MET A 76 -4.11 -18.89 -6.62
N LEU A 77 -4.30 -17.77 -5.92
CA LEU A 77 -3.50 -17.39 -4.75
C LEU A 77 -3.67 -18.34 -3.56
N CYS A 78 -4.85 -18.90 -3.35
CA CYS A 78 -5.10 -19.87 -2.28
C CYS A 78 -4.22 -21.11 -2.35
N ASN A 79 -3.64 -21.42 -3.52
CA ASN A 79 -2.74 -22.55 -3.72
C ASN A 79 -1.29 -22.27 -3.33
N HIS A 80 -0.92 -21.00 -3.06
CA HIS A 80 0.43 -20.54 -2.70
C HIS A 80 0.44 -19.88 -1.31
N LYS A 81 0.32 -20.69 -0.26
CA LYS A 81 0.14 -20.21 1.13
C LYS A 81 1.30 -19.38 1.69
N GLU A 82 2.51 -19.52 1.15
CA GLU A 82 3.71 -18.80 1.60
C GLU A 82 3.93 -17.47 0.86
N GLN A 83 3.18 -17.23 -0.22
CA GLN A 83 3.34 -16.05 -1.04
C GLN A 83 2.63 -14.83 -0.42
N ILE A 84 3.29 -13.68 -0.51
CA ILE A 84 2.69 -12.39 -0.20
C ILE A 84 2.13 -11.77 -1.47
N VAL A 85 0.88 -11.35 -1.40
CA VAL A 85 0.20 -10.65 -2.48
C VAL A 85 -0.10 -9.24 -2.05
N LEU A 86 0.50 -8.27 -2.73
CA LEU A 86 0.23 -6.84 -2.54
C LEU A 86 -0.77 -6.40 -3.60
N ILE A 87 -1.88 -5.81 -3.19
CA ILE A 87 -2.91 -5.31 -4.11
C ILE A 87 -2.94 -3.78 -4.04
N ASP A 88 -2.64 -3.14 -5.18
CA ASP A 88 -2.79 -1.69 -5.37
C ASP A 88 -4.23 -1.38 -5.76
N LEU A 89 -4.99 -0.78 -4.84
CA LEU A 89 -6.41 -0.53 -5.03
C LEU A 89 -6.71 0.74 -5.84
N PRO A 90 -7.83 0.77 -6.60
CA PRO A 90 -8.31 1.99 -7.23
C PRO A 90 -8.61 3.09 -6.21
N GLY A 91 -8.62 4.34 -6.69
CA GLY A 91 -8.89 5.51 -5.85
C GLY A 91 -10.37 5.75 -5.56
N LYS A 92 -11.29 4.89 -6.03
CA LYS A 92 -12.73 5.01 -5.82
C LYS A 92 -13.25 3.82 -5.02
N LEU A 93 -14.26 4.05 -4.18
CA LEU A 93 -14.89 3.03 -3.34
C LEU A 93 -16.32 2.67 -3.79
N ASP A 94 -16.73 3.13 -4.96
CA ASP A 94 -18.08 2.99 -5.50
C ASP A 94 -18.28 1.73 -6.37
N ASP A 95 -17.35 0.78 -6.29
CA ASP A 95 -17.39 -0.48 -7.05
C ASP A 95 -17.63 -1.66 -6.11
N ASP A 96 -18.72 -2.40 -6.34
CA ASP A 96 -19.09 -3.57 -5.54
C ASP A 96 -18.05 -4.70 -5.60
N GLY A 97 -17.20 -4.73 -6.64
CA GLY A 97 -16.08 -5.67 -6.75
C GLY A 97 -15.06 -5.53 -5.62
N LEU A 98 -14.98 -4.36 -4.96
CA LEU A 98 -14.13 -4.13 -3.80
C LEU A 98 -14.55 -4.95 -2.56
N ILE A 99 -15.81 -5.37 -2.46
CA ILE A 99 -16.29 -6.13 -1.30
C ILE A 99 -15.49 -7.42 -1.15
N ALA A 100 -15.37 -8.20 -2.22
CA ALA A 100 -14.63 -9.46 -2.21
C ALA A 100 -13.12 -9.26 -1.93
N VAL A 101 -12.55 -8.15 -2.41
CA VAL A 101 -11.15 -7.78 -2.15
C VAL A 101 -10.96 -7.45 -0.68
N PHE A 102 -11.82 -6.62 -0.09
CA PHE A 102 -11.76 -6.23 1.32
C PHE A 102 -11.98 -7.41 2.28
N GLU A 103 -12.90 -8.32 1.96
CA GLU A 103 -13.13 -9.55 2.74
C GLU A 103 -11.90 -10.45 2.79
N SER A 104 -11.09 -10.46 1.74
CA SER A 104 -9.91 -11.30 1.61
C SER A 104 -8.64 -10.73 2.26
N ALA A 105 -8.68 -9.49 2.72
CA ALA A 105 -7.51 -8.80 3.24
C ALA A 105 -7.06 -9.34 4.59
N ASP A 106 -5.76 -9.64 4.70
CA ASP A 106 -5.07 -9.96 5.96
C ASP A 106 -4.48 -8.71 6.63
N LEU A 107 -4.16 -7.68 5.83
CA LEU A 107 -3.61 -6.39 6.28
C LEU A 107 -4.00 -5.30 5.27
N VAL A 108 -4.29 -4.09 5.76
CA VAL A 108 -4.54 -2.94 4.88
C VAL A 108 -3.62 -1.78 5.26
N ILE A 109 -2.91 -1.25 4.27
CA ILE A 109 -2.01 -0.11 4.40
C ILE A 109 -2.66 1.09 3.73
N CYS A 110 -2.84 2.16 4.51
CA CYS A 110 -3.55 3.35 4.09
C CYS A 110 -2.61 4.57 4.12
N PRO A 111 -2.05 4.99 2.96
CA PRO A 111 -1.30 6.23 2.89
C PRO A 111 -2.22 7.43 3.01
N PHE A 112 -1.83 8.44 3.80
CA PHE A 112 -2.58 9.67 3.98
C PHE A 112 -1.66 10.88 4.15
N SER A 113 -2.18 12.09 4.03
CA SER A 113 -1.50 13.35 4.36
C SER A 113 -2.30 14.15 5.39
N TYR A 114 -1.62 15.06 6.11
CA TYR A 114 -2.23 15.85 7.18
C TYR A 114 -3.06 17.05 6.66
N ASP A 115 -3.66 16.92 5.48
CA ASP A 115 -4.70 17.87 5.02
C ASP A 115 -6.10 17.31 5.33
N GLU A 116 -7.05 18.21 5.55
CA GLU A 116 -8.42 17.90 5.95
C GLU A 116 -9.08 16.89 5.01
N PHE A 117 -9.01 17.12 3.69
CA PHE A 117 -9.62 16.21 2.71
C PHE A 117 -9.00 14.81 2.71
N SER A 118 -7.70 14.72 2.95
CA SER A 118 -7.02 13.44 3.04
C SER A 118 -7.44 12.69 4.30
N PHE A 119 -7.55 13.38 5.41
CA PHE A 119 -7.99 12.81 6.68
C PHE A 119 -9.44 12.30 6.58
N GLU A 120 -10.38 13.11 6.09
CA GLU A 120 -11.77 12.71 5.88
C GLU A 120 -11.89 11.48 4.98
N SER A 121 -11.17 11.47 3.85
CA SER A 121 -11.11 10.31 2.94
C SER A 121 -10.56 9.05 3.62
N THR A 122 -9.58 9.22 4.52
CA THR A 122 -8.96 8.11 5.27
C THR A 122 -9.95 7.54 6.29
N ILE A 123 -10.67 8.39 7.00
CA ILE A 123 -11.72 7.93 7.93
C ILE A 123 -12.84 7.21 7.19
N LEU A 124 -13.33 7.78 6.08
CA LEU A 124 -14.39 7.15 5.28
C LEU A 124 -13.94 5.79 4.76
N PHE A 125 -12.73 5.70 4.19
CA PHE A 125 -12.14 4.43 3.75
C PHE A 125 -12.11 3.40 4.89
N SER A 126 -11.66 3.81 6.07
CA SER A 126 -11.56 2.94 7.25
C SER A 126 -12.94 2.45 7.72
N VAL A 127 -13.95 3.32 7.71
CA VAL A 127 -15.33 2.97 8.10
C VAL A 127 -15.94 1.97 7.11
N VAL A 128 -15.77 2.19 5.81
CA VAL A 128 -16.26 1.26 4.77
C VAL A 128 -15.59 -0.10 4.92
N LEU A 129 -14.26 -0.11 5.04
CA LEU A 129 -13.50 -1.33 5.22
C LEU A 129 -13.94 -2.11 6.48
N ARG A 130 -14.11 -1.43 7.62
CA ARG A 130 -14.53 -2.05 8.87
C ARG A 130 -15.94 -2.63 8.83
N LYS A 131 -16.83 -2.10 7.99
CA LYS A 131 -18.16 -2.69 7.76
C LYS A 131 -18.10 -4.03 7.02
N ILE A 132 -17.08 -4.20 6.15
CA ILE A 132 -16.91 -5.40 5.33
C ILE A 132 -16.02 -6.41 6.05
N ASN A 133 -14.89 -5.96 6.58
CA ASN A 133 -13.92 -6.79 7.30
C ASN A 133 -13.58 -6.14 8.65
N ALA A 134 -14.36 -6.48 9.68
CA ALA A 134 -14.31 -5.80 10.98
C ALA A 134 -12.99 -6.00 11.73
N GLN A 135 -12.27 -7.08 11.49
CA GLN A 135 -11.07 -7.47 12.22
C GLN A 135 -9.76 -7.21 11.48
N VAL A 136 -9.82 -6.80 10.22
CA VAL A 136 -8.58 -6.60 9.44
C VAL A 136 -7.70 -5.53 10.09
N PRO A 137 -6.40 -5.80 10.31
CA PRO A 137 -5.47 -4.79 10.79
C PRO A 137 -5.34 -3.63 9.80
N LEU A 138 -5.31 -2.40 10.33
CA LEU A 138 -5.10 -1.17 9.57
C LEU A 138 -3.76 -0.55 9.97
N VAL A 139 -2.97 -0.17 8.97
CA VAL A 139 -1.71 0.58 9.12
C VAL A 139 -1.82 1.88 8.34
N TYR A 140 -1.75 3.00 9.04
CA TYR A 140 -1.79 4.33 8.46
C TYR A 140 -0.37 4.85 8.24
N VAL A 141 -0.05 5.24 7.02
CA VAL A 141 1.26 5.74 6.64
C VAL A 141 1.15 7.23 6.31
N PRO A 142 1.55 8.14 7.23
CA PRO A 142 1.63 9.56 6.92
C PRO A 142 2.59 9.77 5.76
N ASN A 143 2.10 10.28 4.63
CA ASN A 143 2.86 10.40 3.39
C ASN A 143 2.92 11.86 2.94
N ARG A 144 3.97 12.23 2.19
CA ARG A 144 4.21 13.59 1.68
C ARG A 144 4.28 14.65 2.78
N VAL A 145 4.86 14.30 3.91
CA VAL A 145 5.00 15.21 5.04
C VAL A 145 6.15 16.19 4.77
N LYS A 146 5.82 17.48 4.69
CA LYS A 146 6.82 18.53 4.43
C LYS A 146 7.57 18.88 5.72
N ALA A 147 8.91 18.86 5.66
CA ALA A 147 9.77 19.08 6.83
C ALA A 147 9.58 20.48 7.47
N ASN A 148 9.28 21.50 6.66
CA ASN A 148 9.19 22.90 7.11
C ASN A 148 7.75 23.39 7.34
N VAL A 149 6.78 22.46 7.44
CA VAL A 149 5.38 22.78 7.69
C VAL A 149 4.99 22.26 9.07
N ARG A 150 4.45 23.15 9.89
CA ARG A 150 3.80 22.77 11.14
C ARG A 150 2.35 22.38 10.83
N TYR A 151 2.04 21.12 10.98
CA TYR A 151 0.66 20.61 10.87
C TYR A 151 -0.02 20.76 12.23
N GLU A 152 -0.90 21.74 12.38
CA GLU A 152 -1.56 22.05 13.66
C GLU A 152 -2.42 20.88 14.16
N THR A 153 -3.08 20.17 13.24
CA THR A 153 -3.98 19.04 13.54
C THR A 153 -3.26 17.68 13.63
N LYS A 154 -1.92 17.64 13.48
CA LYS A 154 -1.19 16.38 13.42
C LYS A 154 -1.44 15.46 14.61
N VAL A 155 -1.39 16.01 15.83
CA VAL A 155 -1.55 15.22 17.06
C VAL A 155 -2.97 14.62 17.13
N GLU A 156 -3.97 15.43 16.85
CA GLU A 156 -5.38 15.01 16.87
C GLU A 156 -5.66 13.94 15.80
N VAL A 157 -5.11 14.12 14.59
CA VAL A 157 -5.24 13.14 13.51
C VAL A 157 -4.57 11.82 13.86
N ASP A 158 -3.33 11.87 14.39
CA ASP A 158 -2.60 10.67 14.81
C ASP A 158 -3.35 9.94 15.93
N GLU A 159 -3.88 10.64 16.93
CA GLU A 159 -4.68 10.07 18.02
C GLU A 159 -5.97 9.42 17.52
N GLN A 160 -6.70 10.05 16.61
CA GLN A 160 -7.92 9.49 16.05
C GLN A 160 -7.64 8.25 15.19
N LEU A 161 -6.60 8.27 14.36
CA LEU A 161 -6.22 7.11 13.55
C LEU A 161 -5.68 5.96 14.41
N ALA A 162 -4.98 6.27 15.51
CA ALA A 162 -4.48 5.27 16.45
C ALA A 162 -5.59 4.46 17.15
N LEU A 163 -6.82 5.01 17.24
CA LEU A 163 -7.99 4.25 17.71
C LEU A 163 -8.46 3.19 16.70
N LEU A 164 -8.13 3.36 15.43
CA LEU A 164 -8.57 2.48 14.34
C LEU A 164 -7.49 1.50 13.89
N GLY A 165 -6.21 1.85 14.06
CA GLY A 165 -5.09 1.05 13.59
C GLY A 165 -3.74 1.61 14.05
N LEU A 166 -2.65 1.11 13.46
CA LEU A 166 -1.30 1.58 13.76
C LEU A 166 -0.94 2.76 12.87
N VAL A 167 -0.38 3.82 13.44
CA VAL A 167 0.20 4.95 12.68
C VAL A 167 1.72 4.78 12.65
N THR A 168 2.31 4.76 11.44
CA THR A 168 3.74 4.56 11.25
C THR A 168 4.53 5.87 11.36
N PRO A 169 5.88 5.82 11.45
CA PRO A 169 6.71 6.97 11.11
C PRO A 169 6.39 7.54 9.73
N ALA A 170 6.47 8.87 9.60
CA ALA A 170 6.04 9.57 8.40
C ALA A 170 7.06 9.48 7.24
N LEU A 171 6.54 9.39 6.02
CA LEU A 171 7.31 9.50 4.79
C LEU A 171 7.35 10.99 4.34
N PRO A 172 8.54 11.55 4.11
CA PRO A 172 8.69 12.97 3.75
C PRO A 172 8.25 13.26 2.31
N ASP A 173 7.89 14.52 2.03
CA ASP A 173 7.61 14.98 0.67
C ASP A 173 8.94 15.21 -0.08
N ARG A 174 9.37 14.24 -0.87
CA ARG A 174 10.61 14.26 -1.64
C ARG A 174 10.40 13.76 -3.06
N VAL A 175 11.07 14.40 -4.01
CA VAL A 175 11.02 14.00 -5.43
C VAL A 175 11.54 12.59 -5.67
N ASP A 176 12.39 12.08 -4.78
CA ASP A 176 12.94 10.73 -4.88
C ASP A 176 11.86 9.63 -4.86
N PHE A 177 10.70 9.88 -4.23
CA PHE A 177 9.57 8.94 -4.26
C PHE A 177 8.98 8.76 -5.67
N GLN A 178 9.14 9.73 -6.55
CA GLN A 178 8.71 9.61 -7.96
C GLN A 178 9.61 8.67 -8.77
N ARG A 179 10.84 8.44 -8.29
CA ARG A 179 11.85 7.57 -8.93
C ARG A 179 11.78 6.13 -8.48
N VAL A 180 10.90 5.80 -7.55
CA VAL A 180 10.67 4.41 -7.13
C VAL A 180 10.19 3.59 -8.32
N SER A 181 10.83 2.46 -8.55
CA SER A 181 10.49 1.50 -9.61
C SER A 181 10.25 0.11 -9.00
N THR A 182 9.89 -0.84 -9.84
CA THR A 182 9.75 -2.25 -9.48
C THR A 182 11.09 -2.94 -9.17
N PHE A 183 12.21 -2.28 -9.43
CA PHE A 183 13.56 -2.83 -9.23
C PHE A 183 14.35 -2.08 -8.17
N GLN A 184 13.99 -0.83 -7.89
CA GLN A 184 14.85 0.03 -7.09
C GLN A 184 14.06 1.01 -6.22
N THR A 185 14.47 1.06 -4.96
CA THR A 185 14.18 2.17 -4.04
C THR A 185 15.38 3.09 -3.99
N PRO A 186 15.23 4.40 -4.31
CA PRO A 186 16.34 5.35 -4.23
C PRO A 186 16.96 5.40 -2.84
N LEU A 187 18.29 5.34 -2.75
CA LEU A 187 19.04 5.33 -1.48
C LEU A 187 18.68 6.50 -0.55
N ALA A 188 18.32 7.65 -1.13
CA ALA A 188 17.98 8.85 -0.37
C ALA A 188 16.70 8.71 0.48
N ILE A 189 15.78 7.81 0.11
CA ILE A 189 14.52 7.58 0.84
C ILE A 189 14.47 6.20 1.51
N TYR A 190 15.43 5.34 1.19
CA TYR A 190 15.48 3.97 1.69
C TYR A 190 15.38 3.87 3.22
N PRO A 191 16.20 4.62 4.03
CA PRO A 191 16.16 4.50 5.49
C PRO A 191 14.79 4.88 6.08
N VAL A 192 14.12 5.90 5.51
CA VAL A 192 12.82 6.33 6.03
C VAL A 192 11.71 5.38 5.65
N ALA A 193 11.79 4.74 4.47
CA ALA A 193 10.86 3.71 4.05
C ALA A 193 11.00 2.45 4.91
N VAL A 194 12.23 1.98 5.14
CA VAL A 194 12.51 0.84 6.02
C VAL A 194 11.99 1.10 7.44
N ASN A 195 12.29 2.27 8.03
CA ASN A 195 11.81 2.63 9.37
C ASN A 195 10.27 2.59 9.47
N ALA A 196 9.56 3.06 8.44
CA ALA A 196 8.11 3.00 8.42
C ALA A 196 7.60 1.55 8.36
N PHE A 197 8.22 0.69 7.56
CA PHE A 197 7.79 -0.71 7.39
C PHE A 197 8.16 -1.59 8.58
N GLU A 198 9.35 -1.44 9.16
CA GLU A 198 9.75 -2.16 10.37
C GLU A 198 8.79 -1.89 11.54
N SER A 199 8.19 -0.71 11.64
CA SER A 199 7.27 -0.36 12.72
C SER A 199 6.04 -1.28 12.81
N PHE A 200 5.69 -1.98 11.73
CA PHE A 200 4.56 -2.91 11.71
C PHE A 200 4.92 -4.33 11.24
N TYR A 201 6.12 -4.52 10.66
CA TYR A 201 6.52 -5.80 10.08
C TYR A 201 6.45 -6.95 11.09
N GLU A 202 7.15 -6.84 12.21
CA GLU A 202 7.18 -7.91 13.23
C GLU A 202 5.81 -8.25 13.81
N LYS A 203 4.91 -7.27 13.83
CA LYS A 203 3.57 -7.45 14.39
C LYS A 203 2.62 -8.21 13.46
N HIS A 204 2.79 -8.05 12.14
CA HIS A 204 1.82 -8.52 11.15
C HIS A 204 2.35 -9.60 10.21
N PHE A 205 3.67 -9.79 10.14
CA PHE A 205 4.32 -10.79 9.28
C PHE A 205 4.93 -11.92 10.11
N ASN A 206 4.17 -12.48 11.06
CA ASN A 206 4.55 -13.73 11.72
C ASN A 206 4.43 -14.88 10.70
N LEU A 207 5.45 -15.02 9.86
CA LEU A 207 5.64 -16.10 8.88
C LEU A 207 6.45 -17.24 9.48
#